data_6c31590c79492330eb18aae6f1c24672
#
_entry.id   6c31590c79492330eb18aae6f1c24672
#
_cell.length_a   1.000
_cell.length_b   1.000
_cell.length_c   1.000
_cell.angle_alpha   90.00
_cell.angle_beta   90.00
_cell.angle_gamma   90.00
#
_symmetry.space_group_name_H-M   'P 1'
#
loop_
_entity.id
_entity.type
_entity.pdbx_description
1 polymer ?
#
loop_
_entity_poly.entity_id
_entity_poly.type
_entity_poly.pdbx_seq_one_letter_code
_entity_poly.pdbx_strand_id
1 'polypeptide(L)'
;MTGPSAGGGGVDHLRRFRRFADLTVLATFALIVLGGIVRVSESGLGCGPGGSGTEGWPLCDGEAVPFFHDTEIMIEFSHRVLAAVVTALIAFLVWTAYRHLREMRWPLRATVVAGVLVLIQAALGGLTVEKSLAEELVAAHLGLAMLLLGLLLWICIRSRAVLGAVDPSVSRQAEPAPSPAAGGESERAPAGLVRGLKPFVAVAATLLLCAIIAGGYVAGTEKEGVNGQGVNVAGAHMACGEQFPGCLDDGAFPYGVSRLTDIHLTHRAFVYAASLAITVMLGVALLRGSRSRLLLLAGALLLAQVLLGASNVWLEEHAVLIVSHLVVATLLWSTVLLIAYTLAWSPAGATAPARARPASPSTAAAEA
;
A
#
# COMPACT_ATOMS: atom_id res chain seq x y z
N MET A 1 -28.21 27.50 5.25
CA MET A 1 -27.44 27.21 4.02
C MET A 1 -27.84 25.84 3.57
N THR A 2 -28.73 25.77 2.59
CA THR A 2 -29.25 24.52 2.00
C THR A 2 -28.11 23.83 1.25
N GLY A 3 -27.73 22.63 1.70
CA GLY A 3 -26.79 21.79 0.98
C GLY A 3 -27.32 21.47 -0.43
N PRO A 4 -26.43 21.32 -1.45
CA PRO A 4 -26.87 20.99 -2.78
C PRO A 4 -27.56 19.62 -2.74
N SER A 5 -28.83 19.59 -3.14
CA SER A 5 -29.54 18.35 -3.44
C SER A 5 -28.81 17.70 -4.63
N ALA A 6 -27.93 16.75 -4.35
CA ALA A 6 -27.33 15.91 -5.39
C ALA A 6 -28.48 15.11 -6.02
N GLY A 7 -28.98 15.56 -7.18
CA GLY A 7 -29.94 14.81 -7.95
C GLY A 7 -29.39 13.40 -8.21
N GLY A 8 -30.27 12.38 -8.33
CA GLY A 8 -29.91 10.96 -8.39
C GLY A 8 -28.73 10.60 -9.34
N GLY A 9 -28.50 11.41 -10.39
CA GLY A 9 -27.36 11.27 -11.31
C GLY A 9 -25.97 11.47 -10.68
N GLY A 10 -25.82 12.38 -9.72
CA GLY A 10 -24.54 12.64 -9.08
C GLY A 10 -24.05 11.49 -8.20
N VAL A 11 -24.98 10.83 -7.51
CA VAL A 11 -24.71 9.66 -6.67
C VAL A 11 -24.28 8.47 -7.53
N ASP A 12 -24.93 8.25 -8.66
CA ASP A 12 -24.62 7.16 -9.58
C ASP A 12 -23.25 7.34 -10.24
N HIS A 13 -22.90 8.57 -10.61
CA HIS A 13 -21.56 8.88 -11.13
C HIS A 13 -20.48 8.63 -10.06
N LEU A 14 -20.72 9.00 -8.81
CA LEU A 14 -19.77 8.76 -7.72
C LEU A 14 -19.62 7.25 -7.40
N ARG A 15 -20.73 6.48 -7.48
CA ARG A 15 -20.68 5.01 -7.32
C ARG A 15 -19.87 4.35 -8.44
N ARG A 16 -20.06 4.76 -9.69
CA ARG A 16 -19.26 4.26 -10.84
C ARG A 16 -17.78 4.64 -10.66
N PHE A 17 -17.50 5.90 -10.38
CA PHE A 17 -16.15 6.38 -10.10
C PHE A 17 -15.45 5.53 -9.02
N ARG A 18 -16.12 5.25 -7.90
CA ARG A 18 -15.58 4.40 -6.85
C ARG A 18 -15.28 2.98 -7.33
N ARG A 19 -16.18 2.34 -8.10
CA ARG A 19 -15.94 0.97 -8.63
C ARG A 19 -14.69 0.93 -9.51
N PHE A 20 -14.49 1.92 -10.35
CA PHE A 20 -13.27 2.03 -11.15
C PHE A 20 -12.04 2.33 -10.30
N ALA A 21 -12.16 3.11 -9.24
CA ALA A 21 -11.08 3.32 -8.30
C ALA A 21 -10.70 2.02 -7.55
N ASP A 22 -11.70 1.24 -7.09
CA ASP A 22 -11.48 -0.07 -6.48
C ASP A 22 -10.75 -1.02 -7.46
N LEU A 23 -11.17 -1.06 -8.74
CA LEU A 23 -10.48 -1.84 -9.80
C LEU A 23 -9.04 -1.36 -10.03
N THR A 24 -8.82 -0.04 -10.04
CA THR A 24 -7.48 0.54 -10.22
C THR A 24 -6.55 0.15 -9.06
N VAL A 25 -7.05 0.13 -7.83
CA VAL A 25 -6.29 -0.36 -6.65
C VAL A 25 -5.88 -1.81 -6.85
N LEU A 26 -6.82 -2.69 -7.23
CA LEU A 26 -6.52 -4.12 -7.46
C LEU A 26 -5.51 -4.32 -8.59
N ALA A 27 -5.68 -3.60 -9.71
CA ALA A 27 -4.74 -3.66 -10.83
C ALA A 27 -3.34 -3.13 -10.44
N THR A 28 -3.27 -2.05 -9.64
CA THR A 28 -1.99 -1.50 -9.15
C THR A 28 -1.32 -2.47 -8.18
N PHE A 29 -2.08 -3.12 -7.29
CA PHE A 29 -1.55 -4.16 -6.41
C PHE A 29 -0.98 -5.33 -7.23
N ALA A 30 -1.72 -5.83 -8.21
CA ALA A 30 -1.27 -6.90 -9.11
C ALA A 30 -0.01 -6.48 -9.90
N LEU A 31 0.06 -5.22 -10.34
CA LEU A 31 1.22 -4.66 -11.04
C LEU A 31 2.47 -4.65 -10.13
N ILE A 32 2.33 -4.29 -8.85
CA ILE A 32 3.44 -4.33 -7.88
C ILE A 32 3.95 -5.77 -7.70
N VAL A 33 3.02 -6.72 -7.55
CA VAL A 33 3.38 -8.14 -7.41
C VAL A 33 4.07 -8.67 -8.67
N LEU A 34 3.54 -8.34 -9.84
CA LEU A 34 4.14 -8.73 -11.12
C LEU A 34 5.53 -8.09 -11.29
N GLY A 35 5.73 -6.84 -10.85
CA GLY A 35 7.05 -6.21 -10.81
C GLY A 35 8.05 -6.94 -9.91
N GLY A 36 7.58 -7.51 -8.79
CA GLY A 36 8.37 -8.41 -7.95
C GLY A 36 8.75 -9.71 -8.68
N ILE A 37 7.81 -10.28 -9.44
CA ILE A 37 8.07 -11.48 -10.27
C ILE A 37 9.11 -11.17 -11.35
N VAL A 38 8.96 -10.05 -12.08
CA VAL A 38 9.97 -9.58 -13.06
C VAL A 38 11.36 -9.53 -12.44
N ARG A 39 11.45 -9.09 -11.17
CA ARG A 39 12.74 -8.96 -10.48
C ARG A 39 13.35 -10.31 -10.11
N VAL A 40 12.58 -11.22 -9.53
CA VAL A 40 13.09 -12.53 -9.05
C VAL A 40 13.27 -13.56 -10.17
N SER A 41 12.65 -13.36 -11.34
CA SER A 41 12.83 -14.18 -12.53
C SER A 41 13.92 -13.67 -13.46
N GLU A 42 14.67 -12.64 -13.03
CA GLU A 42 15.73 -11.98 -13.82
C GLU A 42 15.24 -11.42 -15.16
N SER A 43 13.90 -11.26 -15.30
CA SER A 43 13.25 -10.83 -16.54
C SER A 43 13.27 -9.30 -16.72
N GLY A 44 13.94 -8.55 -15.84
CA GLY A 44 13.90 -7.08 -15.86
C GLY A 44 14.62 -6.42 -17.05
N LEU A 45 15.36 -7.19 -17.82
CA LEU A 45 16.03 -6.81 -19.07
C LEU A 45 15.64 -7.74 -20.24
N GLY A 46 14.59 -8.52 -20.09
CA GLY A 46 14.12 -9.46 -21.12
C GLY A 46 13.72 -8.77 -22.43
N CYS A 47 13.21 -7.54 -22.36
CA CYS A 47 12.86 -6.73 -23.54
C CYS A 47 14.05 -5.98 -24.16
N GLY A 48 15.27 -6.19 -23.68
CA GLY A 48 16.49 -5.60 -24.20
C GLY A 48 17.44 -5.16 -23.09
N PRO A 49 18.76 -5.21 -23.34
CA PRO A 49 19.78 -4.84 -22.38
C PRO A 49 19.73 -3.34 -22.07
N GLY A 50 20.30 -2.95 -20.93
CA GLY A 50 20.48 -1.54 -20.59
C GLY A 50 21.30 -0.81 -21.65
N GLY A 51 20.89 0.41 -22.01
CA GLY A 51 21.52 1.19 -23.07
C GLY A 51 21.06 0.86 -24.49
N SER A 52 20.07 -0.03 -24.67
CA SER A 52 19.50 -0.34 -25.99
C SER A 52 18.57 0.74 -26.55
N GLY A 53 18.35 1.82 -25.80
CA GLY A 53 17.49 2.93 -26.21
C GLY A 53 16.07 2.50 -26.50
N THR A 54 15.50 2.98 -27.61
CA THR A 54 14.08 2.70 -27.96
C THR A 54 13.79 1.23 -28.24
N GLU A 55 14.77 0.41 -28.54
CA GLU A 55 14.59 -1.03 -28.74
C GLU A 55 14.22 -1.72 -27.44
N GLY A 56 14.80 -1.32 -26.30
CA GLY A 56 14.49 -1.86 -24.98
C GLY A 56 13.30 -1.17 -24.30
N TRP A 57 13.08 0.13 -24.55
CA TRP A 57 11.94 0.89 -24.02
C TRP A 57 11.68 2.13 -24.89
N PRO A 58 10.46 2.42 -25.33
CA PRO A 58 9.17 1.77 -25.03
C PRO A 58 8.88 0.45 -25.77
N LEU A 59 9.70 0.08 -26.74
CA LEU A 59 9.59 -1.19 -27.45
C LEU A 59 10.10 -2.36 -26.60
N CYS A 60 9.89 -3.57 -27.06
CA CYS A 60 10.36 -4.79 -26.42
C CYS A 60 11.10 -5.60 -27.49
N ASP A 61 12.43 -5.68 -27.37
CA ASP A 61 13.31 -6.30 -28.39
C ASP A 61 13.10 -5.71 -29.80
N GLY A 62 12.91 -4.38 -29.85
CA GLY A 62 12.62 -3.65 -31.10
C GLY A 62 11.18 -3.77 -31.60
N GLU A 63 10.33 -4.57 -30.95
CA GLU A 63 8.93 -4.80 -31.34
C GLU A 63 7.95 -4.09 -30.41
N ALA A 64 6.80 -3.65 -30.95
CA ALA A 64 5.71 -3.09 -30.14
C ALA A 64 4.96 -4.18 -29.35
N VAL A 65 4.87 -5.38 -29.90
CA VAL A 65 4.24 -6.56 -29.28
C VAL A 65 5.07 -7.79 -29.65
N PRO A 66 5.90 -8.29 -28.74
CA PRO A 66 6.66 -9.52 -28.96
C PRO A 66 5.73 -10.73 -28.87
N PHE A 67 5.62 -11.52 -29.94
CA PHE A 67 4.84 -12.74 -29.96
C PHE A 67 5.75 -13.97 -29.89
N PHE A 68 5.43 -14.91 -28.98
CA PHE A 68 6.09 -16.23 -28.88
C PHE A 68 7.60 -16.19 -28.64
N HIS A 69 8.05 -15.23 -27.83
CA HIS A 69 9.43 -15.12 -27.39
C HIS A 69 9.69 -15.89 -26.07
N ASP A 70 10.91 -15.81 -25.59
CA ASP A 70 11.34 -16.43 -24.35
C ASP A 70 10.52 -15.97 -23.14
N THR A 71 10.50 -16.80 -22.09
CA THR A 71 9.70 -16.58 -20.89
C THR A 71 10.02 -15.23 -20.22
N GLU A 72 11.28 -14.81 -20.22
CA GLU A 72 11.73 -13.55 -19.63
C GLU A 72 11.12 -12.34 -20.34
N ILE A 73 11.15 -12.34 -21.69
CA ILE A 73 10.51 -11.31 -22.53
C ILE A 73 9.01 -11.23 -22.20
N MET A 74 8.34 -12.38 -22.11
CA MET A 74 6.90 -12.43 -21.87
C MET A 74 6.53 -11.94 -20.46
N ILE A 75 7.34 -12.22 -19.44
CA ILE A 75 7.13 -11.72 -18.07
C ILE A 75 7.28 -10.21 -18.05
N GLU A 76 8.36 -9.65 -18.58
CA GLU A 76 8.56 -8.21 -18.63
C GLU A 76 7.49 -7.50 -19.47
N PHE A 77 7.17 -8.04 -20.64
CA PHE A 77 6.11 -7.47 -21.49
C PHE A 77 4.75 -7.47 -20.79
N SER A 78 4.40 -8.56 -20.08
CA SER A 78 3.17 -8.63 -19.29
C SER A 78 3.09 -7.53 -18.22
N HIS A 79 4.22 -7.22 -17.57
CA HIS A 79 4.30 -6.11 -16.61
C HIS A 79 4.04 -4.77 -17.31
N ARG A 80 4.61 -4.53 -18.48
CA ARG A 80 4.37 -3.31 -19.27
C ARG A 80 2.92 -3.17 -19.72
N VAL A 81 2.30 -4.26 -20.18
CA VAL A 81 0.87 -4.28 -20.55
C VAL A 81 0.00 -3.92 -19.34
N LEU A 82 0.25 -4.53 -18.19
CA LEU A 82 -0.53 -4.22 -16.98
C LEU A 82 -0.30 -2.77 -16.52
N ALA A 83 0.91 -2.23 -16.68
CA ALA A 83 1.21 -0.82 -16.41
C ALA A 83 0.41 0.12 -17.35
N ALA A 84 0.29 -0.23 -18.63
CA ALA A 84 -0.56 0.49 -19.57
C ALA A 84 -2.04 0.45 -19.18
N VAL A 85 -2.54 -0.72 -18.72
CA VAL A 85 -3.92 -0.86 -18.21
C VAL A 85 -4.14 0.02 -16.97
N VAL A 86 -3.23 0.02 -15.99
CA VAL A 86 -3.32 0.90 -14.80
C VAL A 86 -3.32 2.37 -15.21
N THR A 87 -2.46 2.75 -16.16
CA THR A 87 -2.41 4.12 -16.68
C THR A 87 -3.74 4.52 -17.34
N ALA A 88 -4.32 3.64 -18.16
CA ALA A 88 -5.62 3.86 -18.80
C ALA A 88 -6.76 3.99 -17.77
N LEU A 89 -6.76 3.16 -16.72
CA LEU A 89 -7.74 3.24 -15.63
C LEU A 89 -7.62 4.58 -14.87
N ILE A 90 -6.40 5.04 -14.57
CA ILE A 90 -6.18 6.34 -13.91
C ILE A 90 -6.63 7.48 -14.83
N ALA A 91 -6.31 7.43 -16.14
CA ALA A 91 -6.78 8.41 -17.12
C ALA A 91 -8.32 8.45 -17.20
N PHE A 92 -8.97 7.29 -17.13
CA PHE A 92 -10.43 7.20 -17.07
C PHE A 92 -10.99 7.80 -15.78
N LEU A 93 -10.33 7.61 -14.61
CA LEU A 93 -10.72 8.25 -13.35
C LEU A 93 -10.59 9.78 -13.45
N VAL A 94 -9.52 10.31 -14.06
CA VAL A 94 -9.35 11.76 -14.30
C VAL A 94 -10.49 12.28 -15.18
N TRP A 95 -10.76 11.60 -16.28
CA TRP A 95 -11.84 11.97 -17.21
C TRP A 95 -13.21 11.98 -16.51
N THR A 96 -13.54 10.92 -15.75
CA THR A 96 -14.79 10.82 -15.01
C THR A 96 -14.93 11.91 -13.96
N ALA A 97 -13.85 12.19 -13.20
CA ALA A 97 -13.83 13.27 -12.23
C ALA A 97 -14.03 14.64 -12.89
N TYR A 98 -13.37 14.87 -14.02
CA TYR A 98 -13.50 16.10 -14.79
C TYR A 98 -14.90 16.29 -15.38
N ARG A 99 -15.54 15.24 -15.93
CA ARG A 99 -16.83 15.35 -16.61
C ARG A 99 -18.01 15.37 -15.66
N HIS A 100 -17.97 14.60 -14.59
CA HIS A 100 -19.16 14.29 -13.80
C HIS A 100 -19.08 14.69 -12.33
N LEU A 101 -17.87 15.01 -11.79
CA LEU A 101 -17.68 15.29 -10.37
C LEU A 101 -17.04 16.68 -10.12
N ARG A 102 -17.21 17.61 -11.06
CA ARG A 102 -16.59 18.96 -11.00
C ARG A 102 -16.96 19.76 -9.76
N GLU A 103 -18.18 19.61 -9.26
CA GLU A 103 -18.64 20.29 -8.03
C GLU A 103 -17.83 19.89 -6.82
N MET A 104 -17.34 18.68 -6.79
CA MET A 104 -16.44 18.16 -5.77
C MET A 104 -14.98 18.29 -6.26
N ARG A 105 -14.27 19.35 -5.86
CA ARG A 105 -12.89 19.59 -6.33
C ARG A 105 -11.89 18.49 -6.00
N TRP A 106 -12.13 17.68 -4.96
CA TRP A 106 -11.18 16.69 -4.48
C TRP A 106 -10.97 15.50 -5.43
N PRO A 107 -12.00 14.90 -6.13
CA PRO A 107 -11.77 13.76 -7.01
C PRO A 107 -10.83 14.13 -8.15
N LEU A 108 -11.07 15.28 -8.80
CA LEU A 108 -10.22 15.74 -9.90
C LEU A 108 -8.77 15.99 -9.44
N ARG A 109 -8.57 16.68 -8.32
CA ARG A 109 -7.22 16.95 -7.80
C ARG A 109 -6.48 15.66 -7.48
N ALA A 110 -7.12 14.72 -6.79
CA ALA A 110 -6.51 13.47 -6.40
C ALA A 110 -6.17 12.57 -7.61
N THR A 111 -7.09 12.49 -8.59
CA THR A 111 -6.84 11.67 -9.79
C THR A 111 -5.81 12.30 -10.72
N VAL A 112 -5.72 13.64 -10.80
CA VAL A 112 -4.64 14.32 -11.53
C VAL A 112 -3.29 14.05 -10.87
N VAL A 113 -3.19 14.10 -9.52
CA VAL A 113 -1.95 13.72 -8.82
C VAL A 113 -1.61 12.25 -9.10
N ALA A 114 -2.59 11.32 -9.07
CA ALA A 114 -2.35 9.93 -9.43
C ALA A 114 -1.88 9.79 -10.89
N GLY A 115 -2.43 10.58 -11.82
CA GLY A 115 -1.99 10.64 -13.22
C GLY A 115 -0.55 11.10 -13.36
N VAL A 116 -0.14 12.14 -12.64
CA VAL A 116 1.25 12.60 -12.64
C VAL A 116 2.17 11.51 -12.05
N LEU A 117 1.78 10.90 -10.94
CA LEU A 117 2.58 9.85 -10.31
C LEU A 117 2.75 8.63 -11.24
N VAL A 118 1.71 8.19 -11.96
CA VAL A 118 1.84 7.04 -12.88
C VAL A 118 2.72 7.38 -14.09
N LEU A 119 2.71 8.61 -14.58
CA LEU A 119 3.62 9.03 -15.65
C LEU A 119 5.08 9.06 -15.17
N ILE A 120 5.33 9.55 -13.95
CA ILE A 120 6.68 9.48 -13.34
C ILE A 120 7.09 8.00 -13.15
N GLN A 121 6.15 7.12 -12.73
CA GLN A 121 6.40 5.69 -12.62
C GLN A 121 6.81 5.07 -13.96
N ALA A 122 6.11 5.37 -15.04
CA ALA A 122 6.46 4.88 -16.37
C ALA A 122 7.85 5.35 -16.80
N ALA A 123 8.18 6.64 -16.57
CA ALA A 123 9.50 7.18 -16.86
C ALA A 123 10.60 6.53 -16.00
N LEU A 124 10.35 6.33 -14.68
CA LEU A 124 11.29 5.61 -13.81
C LEU A 124 11.47 4.16 -14.26
N GLY A 125 10.39 3.46 -14.66
CA GLY A 125 10.47 2.09 -15.17
C GLY A 125 11.35 2.01 -16.42
N GLY A 126 11.16 2.91 -17.39
CA GLY A 126 12.03 2.99 -18.57
C GLY A 126 13.48 3.30 -18.20
N LEU A 127 13.71 4.24 -17.27
CA LEU A 127 15.05 4.58 -16.81
C LEU A 127 15.72 3.42 -16.06
N THR A 128 14.95 2.60 -15.34
CA THR A 128 15.44 1.42 -14.65
C THR A 128 16.01 0.41 -15.65
N VAL A 129 15.29 0.16 -16.76
CA VAL A 129 15.79 -0.69 -17.86
C VAL A 129 17.04 -0.06 -18.50
N GLU A 130 17.00 1.22 -18.84
CA GLU A 130 18.10 1.94 -19.51
C GLU A 130 19.40 1.95 -18.67
N LYS A 131 19.27 2.02 -17.34
CA LYS A 131 20.38 2.02 -16.38
C LYS A 131 20.72 0.65 -15.79
N SER A 132 20.37 -0.44 -16.51
CA SER A 132 20.69 -1.82 -16.10
C SER A 132 20.30 -2.12 -14.65
N LEU A 133 19.05 -1.80 -14.29
CA LEU A 133 18.45 -2.06 -12.98
C LEU A 133 19.23 -1.46 -11.79
N ALA A 134 19.70 -0.21 -11.94
CA ALA A 134 20.39 0.49 -10.85
C ALA A 134 19.54 0.48 -9.56
N GLU A 135 20.16 0.11 -8.44
CA GLU A 135 19.48 -0.14 -7.15
C GLU A 135 18.68 1.06 -6.63
N GLU A 136 19.17 2.28 -6.86
CA GLU A 136 18.49 3.51 -6.48
C GLU A 136 17.18 3.69 -7.26
N LEU A 137 17.18 3.33 -8.54
CA LEU A 137 16.01 3.43 -9.41
C LEU A 137 14.98 2.37 -9.06
N VAL A 138 15.40 1.14 -8.76
CA VAL A 138 14.53 0.05 -8.29
C VAL A 138 13.84 0.47 -6.98
N ALA A 139 14.61 0.97 -6.01
CA ALA A 139 14.08 1.45 -4.73
C ALA A 139 13.10 2.62 -4.89
N ALA A 140 13.45 3.61 -5.73
CA ALA A 140 12.60 4.78 -6.01
C ALA A 140 11.32 4.37 -6.72
N HIS A 141 11.40 3.45 -7.70
CA HIS A 141 10.26 2.93 -8.43
C HIS A 141 9.29 2.19 -7.49
N LEU A 142 9.79 1.30 -6.63
CA LEU A 142 8.96 0.62 -5.64
C LEU A 142 8.33 1.59 -4.63
N GLY A 143 9.11 2.53 -4.08
CA GLY A 143 8.62 3.54 -3.13
C GLY A 143 7.50 4.40 -3.72
N LEU A 144 7.67 4.86 -4.96
CA LEU A 144 6.66 5.65 -5.66
C LEU A 144 5.41 4.81 -5.99
N ALA A 145 5.56 3.51 -6.30
CA ALA A 145 4.44 2.59 -6.50
C ALA A 145 3.60 2.44 -5.21
N MET A 146 4.25 2.35 -4.04
CA MET A 146 3.56 2.31 -2.74
C MET A 146 2.81 3.61 -2.45
N LEU A 147 3.37 4.77 -2.80
CA LEU A 147 2.69 6.06 -2.66
C LEU A 147 1.50 6.18 -3.60
N LEU A 148 1.62 5.74 -4.86
CA LEU A 148 0.51 5.70 -5.82
C LEU A 148 -0.62 4.79 -5.30
N LEU A 149 -0.30 3.58 -4.85
CA LEU A 149 -1.27 2.66 -4.25
C LEU A 149 -1.97 3.31 -3.04
N GLY A 150 -1.21 3.98 -2.17
CA GLY A 150 -1.73 4.71 -1.02
C GLY A 150 -2.71 5.82 -1.41
N LEU A 151 -2.41 6.59 -2.45
CA LEU A 151 -3.31 7.63 -2.97
C LEU A 151 -4.59 7.04 -3.56
N LEU A 152 -4.49 5.93 -4.30
CA LEU A 152 -5.66 5.24 -4.86
C LEU A 152 -6.56 4.66 -3.75
N LEU A 153 -5.98 4.06 -2.71
CA LEU A 153 -6.71 3.64 -1.51
C LEU A 153 -7.41 4.82 -0.83
N TRP A 154 -6.74 5.96 -0.72
CA TRP A 154 -7.34 7.18 -0.18
C TRP A 154 -8.56 7.63 -1.01
N ILE A 155 -8.45 7.61 -2.35
CA ILE A 155 -9.57 7.94 -3.25
C ILE A 155 -10.76 7.00 -3.00
N CYS A 156 -10.53 5.70 -2.87
CA CYS A 156 -11.57 4.71 -2.58
C CYS A 156 -12.27 4.98 -1.24
N ILE A 157 -11.51 5.16 -0.16
CA ILE A 157 -12.06 5.38 1.19
C ILE A 157 -12.83 6.70 1.26
N ARG A 158 -12.30 7.78 0.65
CA ARG A 158 -12.99 9.06 0.61
C ARG A 158 -14.30 8.98 -0.19
N SER A 159 -14.29 8.28 -1.32
CA SER A 159 -15.50 8.05 -2.10
C SER A 159 -16.57 7.29 -1.31
N ARG A 160 -16.17 6.28 -0.52
CA ARG A 160 -17.07 5.56 0.40
C ARG A 160 -17.65 6.48 1.47
N ALA A 161 -16.82 7.29 2.10
CA ALA A 161 -17.26 8.22 3.14
C ALA A 161 -18.28 9.23 2.61
N VAL A 162 -18.04 9.79 1.41
CA VAL A 162 -18.98 10.71 0.76
C VAL A 162 -20.28 10.02 0.38
N LEU A 163 -20.22 8.80 -0.22
CA LEU A 163 -21.41 8.02 -0.57
C LEU A 163 -22.24 7.68 0.67
N GLY A 164 -21.62 7.26 1.77
CA GLY A 164 -22.32 6.96 3.01
C GLY A 164 -22.99 8.16 3.66
N ALA A 165 -22.46 9.37 3.44
CA ALA A 165 -23.05 10.62 3.92
C ALA A 165 -24.27 11.06 3.08
N VAL A 166 -24.28 10.75 1.77
CA VAL A 166 -25.34 11.16 0.83
C VAL A 166 -26.43 10.11 0.70
N ASP A 167 -26.07 8.83 0.84
CA ASP A 167 -26.98 7.69 0.71
C ASP A 167 -26.84 6.75 1.91
N PRO A 168 -27.73 6.90 2.94
CA PRO A 168 -27.68 6.05 4.15
C PRO A 168 -27.93 4.56 3.87
N SER A 169 -28.49 4.18 2.71
CA SER A 169 -28.69 2.77 2.34
C SER A 169 -27.37 2.06 2.08
N VAL A 170 -26.36 2.78 1.61
CA VAL A 170 -25.00 2.25 1.40
C VAL A 170 -24.33 1.92 2.73
N SER A 171 -24.57 2.71 3.78
CA SER A 171 -24.06 2.46 5.13
C SER A 171 -24.69 1.21 5.76
N ARG A 172 -25.98 0.95 5.50
CA ARG A 172 -26.70 -0.24 6.00
C ARG A 172 -26.30 -1.54 5.32
N GLN A 173 -25.91 -1.51 4.06
CA GLN A 173 -25.43 -2.71 3.34
C GLN A 173 -24.00 -3.14 3.74
N ALA A 174 -23.24 -2.27 4.38
CA ALA A 174 -21.90 -2.56 4.90
C ALA A 174 -21.92 -3.16 6.32
N GLU A 175 -23.06 -3.12 7.02
CA GLU A 175 -23.24 -3.83 8.29
C GLU A 175 -23.69 -5.27 8.00
N PRO A 176 -22.97 -6.29 8.50
CA PRO A 176 -23.49 -7.66 8.49
C PRO A 176 -24.83 -7.67 9.24
N ALA A 177 -25.82 -8.41 8.69
CA ALA A 177 -27.13 -8.57 9.30
C ALA A 177 -26.98 -8.88 10.80
N PRO A 178 -27.71 -8.20 11.71
CA PRO A 178 -27.59 -8.46 13.13
C PRO A 178 -27.96 -9.92 13.40
N SER A 179 -26.97 -10.66 13.91
CA SER A 179 -27.24 -12.02 14.43
C SER A 179 -28.21 -11.90 15.61
N PRO A 180 -29.33 -12.65 15.65
CA PRO A 180 -30.36 -12.52 16.68
C PRO A 180 -29.89 -12.84 18.10
N ALA A 181 -28.65 -13.24 18.30
CA ALA A 181 -28.13 -13.75 19.58
C ALA A 181 -27.08 -12.87 20.26
N ALA A 182 -26.79 -11.67 19.77
CA ALA A 182 -25.86 -10.77 20.44
C ALA A 182 -26.51 -9.42 20.71
N GLY A 183 -27.09 -9.27 21.89
CA GLY A 183 -27.36 -7.97 22.51
C GLY A 183 -26.05 -7.27 22.85
N GLY A 184 -25.25 -6.94 21.84
CA GLY A 184 -23.97 -6.24 21.94
C GLY A 184 -24.12 -4.86 21.34
N GLU A 185 -23.93 -3.85 22.19
CA GLU A 185 -23.79 -2.45 21.79
C GLU A 185 -22.86 -2.35 20.57
N SER A 186 -23.37 -1.74 19.50
CA SER A 186 -22.62 -1.41 18.28
C SER A 186 -21.35 -0.66 18.69
N GLU A 187 -20.20 -1.33 18.57
CA GLU A 187 -18.89 -0.90 19.05
C GLU A 187 -18.34 0.22 18.14
N ARG A 188 -18.96 1.39 18.21
CA ARG A 188 -18.36 2.62 17.71
C ARG A 188 -17.22 2.97 18.64
N ALA A 189 -15.99 2.80 18.20
CA ALA A 189 -14.81 3.24 18.95
C ALA A 189 -15.02 4.66 19.48
N PRO A 190 -14.85 4.92 20.79
CA PRO A 190 -15.09 6.22 21.37
C PRO A 190 -14.17 7.26 20.70
N ALA A 191 -14.73 8.43 20.35
CA ALA A 191 -14.07 9.50 19.59
C ALA A 191 -12.69 9.94 20.15
N GLY A 192 -12.47 9.80 21.47
CA GLY A 192 -11.20 10.09 22.13
C GLY A 192 -10.09 9.10 21.82
N LEU A 193 -10.43 7.83 21.57
CA LEU A 193 -9.51 6.76 21.20
C LEU A 193 -8.84 7.04 19.86
N VAL A 194 -9.62 7.54 18.92
CA VAL A 194 -9.24 7.83 17.53
C VAL A 194 -8.18 8.93 17.45
N ARG A 195 -8.32 10.01 18.25
CA ARG A 195 -7.38 11.15 18.20
C ARG A 195 -5.98 10.77 18.69
N GLY A 196 -5.86 9.96 19.73
CA GLY A 196 -4.57 9.58 20.32
C GLY A 196 -3.80 8.54 19.52
N LEU A 197 -4.42 7.86 18.53
CA LEU A 197 -3.74 6.83 17.73
C LEU A 197 -3.05 7.39 16.47
N LYS A 198 -3.49 8.56 15.99
CA LYS A 198 -2.98 9.18 14.76
C LYS A 198 -1.44 9.30 14.69
N PRO A 199 -0.73 9.82 15.70
CA PRO A 199 0.72 9.93 15.62
C PRO A 199 1.41 8.57 15.52
N PHE A 200 0.92 7.55 16.24
CA PHE A 200 1.48 6.19 16.16
C PHE A 200 1.31 5.57 14.78
N VAL A 201 0.14 5.75 14.16
CA VAL A 201 -0.12 5.27 12.79
C VAL A 201 0.76 6.01 11.78
N ALA A 202 0.94 7.32 11.93
CA ALA A 202 1.80 8.11 11.05
C ALA A 202 3.26 7.64 11.13
N VAL A 203 3.79 7.44 12.34
CA VAL A 203 5.16 6.92 12.55
C VAL A 203 5.29 5.51 11.97
N ALA A 204 4.33 4.61 12.25
CA ALA A 204 4.33 3.25 11.73
C ALA A 204 4.31 3.23 10.19
N ALA A 205 3.45 4.04 9.56
CA ALA A 205 3.39 4.16 8.10
C ALA A 205 4.69 4.68 7.51
N THR A 206 5.29 5.72 8.09
CA THR A 206 6.56 6.30 7.60
C THR A 206 7.69 5.28 7.68
N LEU A 207 7.87 4.62 8.84
CA LEU A 207 8.93 3.63 9.03
C LEU A 207 8.72 2.39 8.13
N LEU A 208 7.47 1.95 7.95
CA LEU A 208 7.15 0.85 7.04
C LEU A 208 7.48 1.20 5.59
N LEU A 209 7.17 2.42 5.14
CA LEU A 209 7.56 2.88 3.80
C LEU A 209 9.09 2.91 3.64
N CYS A 210 9.82 3.42 4.64
CA CYS A 210 11.28 3.40 4.63
C CYS A 210 11.84 1.96 4.56
N ALA A 211 11.23 1.01 5.31
CA ALA A 211 11.61 -0.39 5.25
C ALA A 211 11.37 -1.00 3.86
N ILE A 212 10.23 -0.69 3.21
CA ILE A 212 9.92 -1.17 1.86
C ILE A 212 10.90 -0.59 0.84
N ILE A 213 11.20 0.71 0.90
CA ILE A 213 12.17 1.37 0.00
C ILE A 213 13.57 0.76 0.18
N ALA A 214 14.01 0.59 1.44
CA ALA A 214 15.29 -0.04 1.73
C ALA A 214 15.36 -1.50 1.25
N GLY A 215 14.24 -2.25 1.36
CA GLY A 215 14.12 -3.59 0.79
C GLY A 215 14.19 -3.61 -0.74
N GLY A 216 13.59 -2.62 -1.40
CA GLY A 216 13.74 -2.41 -2.84
C GLY A 216 15.18 -2.10 -3.25
N TYR A 217 15.91 -1.38 -2.40
CA TYR A 217 17.33 -1.12 -2.61
C TYR A 217 18.16 -2.40 -2.48
N VAL A 218 17.90 -3.22 -1.46
CA VAL A 218 18.51 -4.55 -1.29
C VAL A 218 18.26 -5.39 -2.54
N ALA A 219 17.01 -5.52 -2.99
CA ALA A 219 16.65 -6.26 -4.21
C ALA A 219 17.34 -5.72 -5.47
N GLY A 220 17.60 -4.42 -5.58
CA GLY A 220 18.31 -3.81 -6.69
C GLY A 220 19.80 -4.12 -6.74
N THR A 221 20.42 -4.59 -5.64
CA THR A 221 21.85 -4.91 -5.60
C THR A 221 22.21 -6.23 -6.26
N GLU A 222 21.23 -7.11 -6.50
CA GLU A 222 21.43 -8.35 -7.24
C GLU A 222 21.61 -7.99 -8.72
N LYS A 223 22.80 -8.25 -9.23
CA LYS A 223 23.12 -8.03 -10.65
C LYS A 223 23.50 -9.37 -11.26
N GLU A 224 22.88 -9.69 -12.39
CA GLU A 224 23.47 -10.67 -13.31
C GLU A 224 24.90 -10.27 -13.64
N GLY A 225 25.78 -11.25 -13.71
CA GLY A 225 27.20 -11.00 -14.01
C GLY A 225 27.36 -10.20 -15.29
N VAL A 226 27.76 -8.95 -15.12
CA VAL A 226 27.94 -7.93 -16.19
C VAL A 226 28.94 -8.35 -17.27
N ASN A 227 29.60 -9.50 -17.12
CA ASN A 227 30.70 -9.95 -17.97
C ASN A 227 30.40 -11.23 -18.77
N GLY A 228 29.14 -11.65 -18.91
CA GLY A 228 28.80 -12.83 -19.73
C GLY A 228 29.41 -14.15 -19.24
N GLN A 229 29.90 -14.21 -18.01
CA GLN A 229 30.52 -15.40 -17.41
C GLN A 229 29.66 -16.08 -16.34
N GLY A 230 28.32 -15.86 -16.31
CA GLY A 230 27.40 -16.68 -15.52
C GLY A 230 27.67 -16.72 -14.00
N VAL A 231 28.40 -15.80 -13.44
CA VAL A 231 28.63 -15.70 -11.99
C VAL A 231 27.60 -14.74 -11.43
N ASN A 232 26.55 -15.30 -10.83
CA ASN A 232 25.63 -14.53 -10.00
C ASN A 232 26.43 -13.90 -8.86
N VAL A 233 26.58 -12.59 -8.90
CA VAL A 233 27.15 -11.86 -7.76
C VAL A 233 26.05 -11.77 -6.71
N ALA A 234 26.22 -12.52 -5.62
CA ALA A 234 25.31 -12.48 -4.48
C ALA A 234 25.04 -11.02 -4.06
N GLY A 235 23.78 -10.62 -4.07
CA GLY A 235 23.34 -9.27 -3.69
C GLY A 235 23.45 -9.02 -2.20
N ALA A 236 22.93 -7.87 -1.75
CA ALA A 236 22.93 -7.50 -0.34
C ALA A 236 22.09 -8.45 0.53
N HIS A 237 21.19 -9.24 -0.04
CA HIS A 237 20.41 -10.24 0.70
C HIS A 237 21.29 -11.24 1.47
N MET A 238 22.36 -11.74 0.84
CA MET A 238 23.26 -12.72 1.43
C MET A 238 24.40 -12.09 2.22
N ALA A 239 24.45 -10.77 2.34
CA ALA A 239 25.57 -10.06 2.97
C ALA A 239 25.71 -10.33 4.48
N CYS A 240 24.67 -10.85 5.14
CA CYS A 240 24.71 -11.32 6.53
C CYS A 240 24.77 -12.85 6.67
N GLY A 241 24.99 -13.59 5.57
CA GLY A 241 24.84 -15.05 5.54
C GLY A 241 23.44 -15.49 6.01
N GLU A 242 23.33 -16.69 6.56
CA GLU A 242 22.07 -17.23 7.08
C GLU A 242 21.68 -16.71 8.48
N GLN A 243 22.35 -15.66 8.98
CA GLN A 243 22.13 -15.17 10.34
C GLN A 243 20.97 -14.19 10.42
N PHE A 244 20.01 -14.53 11.27
CA PHE A 244 18.90 -13.66 11.68
C PHE A 244 18.54 -13.96 13.16
N PRO A 245 18.36 -12.98 14.03
CA PRO A 245 18.33 -11.51 13.81
C PRO A 245 19.69 -10.82 13.70
N GLY A 246 20.78 -11.49 14.02
CA GLY A 246 22.16 -10.98 13.92
C GLY A 246 22.66 -10.89 12.47
N CYS A 247 23.91 -10.46 12.30
CA CYS A 247 24.58 -10.38 11.00
C CYS A 247 26.07 -10.64 11.21
N LEU A 248 26.59 -11.68 10.56
CA LEU A 248 27.96 -12.15 10.76
C LEU A 248 28.27 -12.46 12.24
N ASP A 249 29.40 -13.07 12.56
CA ASP A 249 29.77 -13.40 13.94
C ASP A 249 30.15 -12.16 14.81
N ASP A 250 30.16 -10.98 14.18
CA ASP A 250 30.60 -9.70 14.78
C ASP A 250 29.49 -8.94 15.54
N GLY A 251 28.30 -9.53 15.72
CA GLY A 251 27.19 -8.93 16.48
C GLY A 251 25.95 -8.55 15.69
N ALA A 252 25.06 -7.76 16.31
CA ALA A 252 23.74 -7.48 15.73
C ALA A 252 23.79 -6.48 14.55
N PHE A 253 24.75 -5.55 14.55
CA PHE A 253 24.86 -4.45 13.57
C PHE A 253 26.31 -4.13 13.21
N PRO A 254 27.05 -5.03 12.54
CA PRO A 254 28.44 -4.79 12.14
C PRO A 254 28.51 -3.85 10.91
N TYR A 255 28.20 -2.56 11.08
CA TYR A 255 28.35 -1.57 10.01
C TYR A 255 29.82 -1.34 9.66
N GLY A 256 30.09 -1.06 8.36
CA GLY A 256 31.42 -0.77 7.84
C GLY A 256 32.22 -1.99 7.41
N VAL A 257 31.65 -3.20 7.48
CA VAL A 257 32.30 -4.42 6.97
C VAL A 257 32.33 -4.44 5.46
N SER A 258 31.20 -4.16 4.82
CA SER A 258 31.08 -3.99 3.38
C SER A 258 29.88 -3.13 3.00
N ARG A 259 29.88 -2.54 1.78
CA ARG A 259 28.75 -1.79 1.26
C ARG A 259 27.46 -2.63 1.25
N LEU A 260 27.53 -3.90 0.84
CA LEU A 260 26.37 -4.79 0.78
C LEU A 260 25.83 -5.11 2.17
N THR A 261 26.73 -5.34 3.16
CA THR A 261 26.35 -5.53 4.55
C THR A 261 25.64 -4.30 5.10
N ASP A 262 26.16 -3.09 4.84
CA ASP A 262 25.56 -1.84 5.31
C ASP A 262 24.16 -1.59 4.70
N ILE A 263 23.96 -1.94 3.43
CA ILE A 263 22.66 -1.88 2.76
C ILE A 263 21.66 -2.84 3.44
N HIS A 264 22.07 -4.09 3.67
CA HIS A 264 21.21 -5.09 4.31
C HIS A 264 20.87 -4.69 5.75
N LEU A 265 21.87 -4.23 6.53
CA LEU A 265 21.66 -3.76 7.90
C LEU A 265 20.74 -2.54 7.96
N THR A 266 20.85 -1.62 7.00
CA THR A 266 19.96 -0.47 6.91
C THR A 266 18.50 -0.90 6.69
N HIS A 267 18.26 -1.88 5.80
CA HIS A 267 16.94 -2.47 5.63
C HIS A 267 16.44 -3.10 6.93
N ARG A 268 17.26 -3.94 7.60
CA ARG A 268 16.91 -4.56 8.90
C ARG A 268 16.60 -3.52 9.99
N ALA A 269 17.38 -2.44 10.07
CA ALA A 269 17.14 -1.37 11.04
C ALA A 269 15.75 -0.73 10.84
N PHE A 270 15.36 -0.44 9.59
CA PHE A 270 14.00 0.06 9.30
C PHE A 270 12.93 -1.00 9.58
N VAL A 271 13.19 -2.28 9.29
CA VAL A 271 12.25 -3.38 9.61
C VAL A 271 12.03 -3.47 11.13
N TYR A 272 13.08 -3.41 11.94
CA TYR A 272 12.95 -3.45 13.42
C TYR A 272 12.21 -2.21 13.94
N ALA A 273 12.55 -1.03 13.43
CA ALA A 273 11.89 0.21 13.83
C ALA A 273 10.39 0.22 13.42
N ALA A 274 10.05 -0.24 12.21
CA ALA A 274 8.67 -0.36 11.74
C ALA A 274 7.90 -1.40 12.54
N SER A 275 8.50 -2.57 12.83
CA SER A 275 7.90 -3.63 13.64
C SER A 275 7.60 -3.15 15.07
N LEU A 276 8.54 -2.44 15.68
CA LEU A 276 8.34 -1.83 17.01
C LEU A 276 7.20 -0.78 16.95
N ALA A 277 7.21 0.11 15.96
CA ALA A 277 6.20 1.16 15.83
C ALA A 277 4.80 0.58 15.63
N ILE A 278 4.65 -0.45 14.78
CA ILE A 278 3.37 -1.13 14.56
C ILE A 278 2.93 -1.85 15.84
N THR A 279 3.85 -2.55 16.53
CA THR A 279 3.54 -3.25 17.80
C THR A 279 3.09 -2.25 18.87
N VAL A 280 3.77 -1.11 19.02
CA VAL A 280 3.35 -0.04 19.93
C VAL A 280 1.98 0.51 19.54
N MET A 281 1.75 0.77 18.26
CA MET A 281 0.45 1.22 17.74
C MET A 281 -0.67 0.24 18.12
N LEU A 282 -0.45 -1.07 17.89
CA LEU A 282 -1.40 -2.13 18.25
C LEU A 282 -1.61 -2.22 19.76
N GLY A 283 -0.53 -2.17 20.55
CA GLY A 283 -0.60 -2.18 22.02
C GLY A 283 -1.40 -1.01 22.57
N VAL A 284 -1.13 0.21 22.09
CA VAL A 284 -1.88 1.42 22.47
C VAL A 284 -3.37 1.29 22.07
N ALA A 285 -3.67 0.74 20.90
CA ALA A 285 -5.05 0.51 20.46
C ALA A 285 -5.76 -0.49 21.38
N LEU A 286 -5.13 -1.62 21.70
CA LEU A 286 -5.68 -2.67 22.58
C LEU A 286 -5.88 -2.16 24.01
N LEU A 287 -4.90 -1.46 24.58
CA LEU A 287 -5.00 -0.87 25.93
C LEU A 287 -6.14 0.16 26.03
N ARG A 288 -6.50 0.77 24.93
CA ARG A 288 -7.67 1.67 24.81
C ARG A 288 -8.98 0.96 24.48
N GLY A 289 -9.01 -0.37 24.46
CA GLY A 289 -10.19 -1.17 24.20
C GLY A 289 -10.61 -1.30 22.73
N SER A 290 -9.76 -0.88 21.77
CA SER A 290 -10.05 -1.03 20.34
C SER A 290 -9.70 -2.44 19.86
N ARG A 291 -10.70 -3.17 19.31
CA ARG A 291 -10.56 -4.51 18.74
C ARG A 291 -11.01 -4.56 17.29
N SER A 292 -10.63 -3.55 16.50
CA SER A 292 -11.04 -3.53 15.09
C SER A 292 -10.36 -4.66 14.29
N ARG A 293 -11.09 -5.21 13.30
CA ARG A 293 -10.57 -6.26 12.42
C ARG A 293 -9.30 -5.81 11.66
N LEU A 294 -9.19 -4.52 11.34
CA LEU A 294 -7.99 -3.97 10.69
C LEU A 294 -6.76 -4.02 11.59
N LEU A 295 -6.91 -3.79 12.90
CA LEU A 295 -5.79 -3.90 13.84
C LEU A 295 -5.33 -5.36 13.99
N LEU A 296 -6.27 -6.31 14.07
CA LEU A 296 -5.94 -7.74 14.10
C LEU A 296 -5.25 -8.18 12.81
N LEU A 297 -5.73 -7.72 11.66
CA LEU A 297 -5.12 -7.98 10.36
C LEU A 297 -3.70 -7.41 10.28
N ALA A 298 -3.49 -6.16 10.75
CA ALA A 298 -2.15 -5.57 10.78
C ALA A 298 -1.17 -6.37 11.65
N GLY A 299 -1.63 -6.89 12.81
CA GLY A 299 -0.83 -7.76 13.66
C GLY A 299 -0.48 -9.09 13.00
N ALA A 300 -1.45 -9.74 12.36
CA ALA A 300 -1.24 -10.99 11.64
C ALA A 300 -0.29 -10.82 10.44
N LEU A 301 -0.47 -9.73 9.67
CA LEU A 301 0.41 -9.42 8.54
C LEU A 301 1.82 -9.05 9.00
N LEU A 302 1.98 -8.35 10.12
CA LEU A 302 3.30 -8.06 10.69
C LEU A 302 4.02 -9.35 11.09
N LEU A 303 3.32 -10.27 11.76
CA LEU A 303 3.90 -11.57 12.12
C LEU A 303 4.31 -12.36 10.87
N ALA A 304 3.43 -12.44 9.87
CA ALA A 304 3.73 -13.10 8.60
C ALA A 304 4.93 -12.46 7.89
N GLN A 305 5.02 -11.12 7.89
CA GLN A 305 6.11 -10.37 7.27
C GLN A 305 7.47 -10.66 7.90
N VAL A 306 7.51 -10.71 9.25
CA VAL A 306 8.75 -11.03 9.98
C VAL A 306 9.16 -12.48 9.72
N LEU A 307 8.22 -13.43 9.75
CA LEU A 307 8.49 -14.84 9.47
C LEU A 307 8.98 -15.05 8.04
N LEU A 308 8.34 -14.43 7.04
CA LEU A 308 8.80 -14.49 5.65
C LEU A 308 10.18 -13.86 5.47
N GLY A 309 10.45 -12.73 6.15
CA GLY A 309 11.77 -12.09 6.10
C GLY A 309 12.87 -12.99 6.69
N ALA A 310 12.59 -13.63 7.82
CA ALA A 310 13.50 -14.62 8.42
C ALA A 310 13.70 -15.86 7.51
N SER A 311 12.60 -16.35 6.93
CA SER A 311 12.66 -17.50 6.01
C SER A 311 13.49 -17.22 4.75
N ASN A 312 13.43 -15.99 4.20
CA ASN A 312 14.28 -15.59 3.08
C ASN A 312 15.78 -15.65 3.42
N VAL A 313 16.15 -15.38 4.69
CA VAL A 313 17.54 -15.49 5.16
C VAL A 313 17.95 -16.96 5.36
N TRP A 314 17.08 -17.80 5.96
CA TRP A 314 17.41 -19.16 6.33
C TRP A 314 17.31 -20.18 5.19
N LEU A 315 16.53 -19.87 4.13
CA LEU A 315 16.24 -20.79 3.02
C LEU A 315 16.82 -20.31 1.68
N GLU A 316 17.89 -19.50 1.73
CA GLU A 316 18.67 -19.09 0.55
C GLU A 316 17.83 -18.56 -0.61
N GLU A 317 16.93 -17.60 -0.34
CA GLU A 317 16.26 -16.78 -1.36
C GLU A 317 15.44 -17.51 -2.44
N HIS A 318 14.49 -18.30 -2.05
CA HIS A 318 13.54 -18.84 -3.03
C HIS A 318 12.63 -17.73 -3.60
N ALA A 319 12.51 -17.64 -4.92
CA ALA A 319 11.67 -16.65 -5.63
C ALA A 319 10.25 -16.55 -5.05
N VAL A 320 9.63 -17.67 -4.66
CA VAL A 320 8.29 -17.69 -4.03
C VAL A 320 8.29 -16.96 -2.69
N LEU A 321 9.35 -17.10 -1.88
CA LEU A 321 9.45 -16.43 -0.58
C LEU A 321 9.64 -14.91 -0.75
N ILE A 322 10.47 -14.49 -1.70
CA ILE A 322 10.72 -13.07 -2.00
C ILE A 322 9.42 -12.40 -2.48
N VAL A 323 8.70 -13.03 -3.44
CA VAL A 323 7.42 -12.51 -3.94
C VAL A 323 6.38 -12.48 -2.82
N SER A 324 6.28 -13.54 -2.00
CA SER A 324 5.36 -13.60 -0.86
C SER A 324 5.65 -12.51 0.17
N HIS A 325 6.94 -12.24 0.44
CA HIS A 325 7.39 -11.16 1.31
C HIS A 325 6.95 -9.79 0.78
N LEU A 326 7.09 -9.52 -0.52
CA LEU A 326 6.60 -8.29 -1.16
C LEU A 326 5.06 -8.18 -1.10
N VAL A 327 4.34 -9.28 -1.36
CA VAL A 327 2.86 -9.32 -1.27
C VAL A 327 2.39 -8.95 0.14
N VAL A 328 2.97 -9.58 1.17
CA VAL A 328 2.59 -9.32 2.56
C VAL A 328 3.00 -7.91 3.00
N ALA A 329 4.17 -7.41 2.57
CA ALA A 329 4.57 -6.02 2.80
C ALA A 329 3.57 -5.02 2.20
N THR A 330 3.11 -5.26 0.97
CA THR A 330 2.13 -4.41 0.28
C THR A 330 0.75 -4.47 0.95
N LEU A 331 0.34 -5.65 1.44
CA LEU A 331 -0.90 -5.81 2.24
C LEU A 331 -0.80 -5.11 3.59
N LEU A 332 0.33 -5.24 4.28
CA LEU A 332 0.58 -4.57 5.56
C LEU A 332 0.58 -3.04 5.38
N TRP A 333 1.27 -2.53 4.35
CA TRP A 333 1.22 -1.11 3.96
C TRP A 333 -0.20 -0.63 3.72
N SER A 334 -0.96 -1.36 2.90
CA SER A 334 -2.35 -1.03 2.60
C SER A 334 -3.21 -1.02 3.86
N THR A 335 -3.03 -1.99 4.77
CA THR A 335 -3.78 -2.10 6.03
C THR A 335 -3.47 -0.95 6.98
N VAL A 336 -2.19 -0.58 7.14
CA VAL A 336 -1.79 0.58 7.98
C VAL A 336 -2.37 1.87 7.42
N LEU A 337 -2.36 2.06 6.09
CA LEU A 337 -3.01 3.22 5.46
C LEU A 337 -4.53 3.21 5.62
N LEU A 338 -5.20 2.05 5.51
CA LEU A 338 -6.63 1.95 5.77
C LEU A 338 -6.96 2.36 7.21
N ILE A 339 -6.16 1.95 8.19
CA ILE A 339 -6.28 2.41 9.58
C ILE A 339 -6.13 3.93 9.64
N ALA A 340 -5.08 4.50 9.01
CA ALA A 340 -4.84 5.95 8.99
C ALA A 340 -6.03 6.72 8.39
N TYR A 341 -6.56 6.26 7.27
CA TYR A 341 -7.66 6.92 6.57
C TYR A 341 -8.99 6.81 7.32
N THR A 342 -9.29 5.66 7.92
CA THR A 342 -10.49 5.50 8.76
C THR A 342 -10.43 6.41 9.98
N LEU A 343 -9.25 6.56 10.61
CA LEU A 343 -9.02 7.50 11.71
C LEU A 343 -9.14 8.97 11.29
N ALA A 344 -8.80 9.29 10.04
CA ALA A 344 -8.91 10.66 9.52
C ALA A 344 -10.37 11.07 9.27
N TRP A 345 -11.23 10.11 8.90
CA TRP A 345 -12.64 10.36 8.54
C TRP A 345 -13.67 9.95 9.58
N SER A 346 -13.29 9.49 10.76
CA SER A 346 -14.23 9.37 11.86
C SER A 346 -14.76 10.78 12.19
N PRO A 347 -16.10 11.04 12.16
CA PRO A 347 -16.63 12.35 12.39
C PRO A 347 -16.25 12.82 13.79
N ALA A 348 -15.42 13.87 13.85
CA ALA A 348 -15.07 14.56 15.09
C ALA A 348 -16.27 15.39 15.55
N GLY A 349 -17.36 14.75 16.01
CA GLY A 349 -18.53 15.52 16.38
C GLY A 349 -19.82 14.75 16.59
N ALA A 350 -19.82 13.42 16.60
CA ALA A 350 -20.91 12.72 17.26
C ALA A 350 -20.76 12.93 18.79
N THR A 351 -20.98 14.15 19.27
CA THR A 351 -21.40 14.36 20.66
C THR A 351 -22.63 13.49 20.86
N ALA A 352 -22.53 12.51 21.77
CA ALA A 352 -23.70 11.76 22.21
C ALA A 352 -24.81 12.81 22.49
N PRO A 353 -26.05 12.60 21.99
CA PRO A 353 -27.13 13.48 22.38
C PRO A 353 -27.11 13.52 23.91
N ALA A 354 -27.05 14.73 24.46
CA ALA A 354 -27.07 14.94 25.90
C ALA A 354 -28.23 14.07 26.43
N ARG A 355 -27.92 13.11 27.29
CA ARG A 355 -28.95 12.34 27.96
C ARG A 355 -29.93 13.36 28.51
N ALA A 356 -31.17 13.34 27.99
CA ALA A 356 -32.24 14.15 28.54
C ALA A 356 -32.27 13.83 30.04
N ARG A 357 -32.03 14.81 30.88
CA ARG A 357 -32.20 14.69 32.32
C ARG A 357 -33.60 14.16 32.52
N PRO A 358 -33.78 13.08 33.28
CA PRO A 358 -35.14 12.67 33.67
C PRO A 358 -35.82 13.88 34.33
N ALA A 359 -36.99 14.23 33.84
CA ALA A 359 -37.80 15.30 34.39
C ALA A 359 -37.99 15.00 35.88
N SER A 360 -37.61 15.93 36.73
CA SER A 360 -37.86 15.86 38.14
C SER A 360 -39.37 15.70 38.35
N PRO A 361 -39.85 14.79 39.23
CA PRO A 361 -41.27 14.68 39.50
C PRO A 361 -41.77 16.03 40.04
N SER A 362 -42.81 16.53 39.40
CA SER A 362 -43.54 17.71 39.82
C SER A 362 -44.14 17.46 41.22
N THR A 363 -43.64 18.18 42.20
CA THR A 363 -44.31 18.32 43.51
C THR A 363 -45.52 19.24 43.36
N ALA A 364 -46.62 18.71 42.90
CA ALA A 364 -47.92 19.36 42.90
C ALA A 364 -48.95 18.41 43.50
N ALA A 365 -48.99 18.31 44.82
CA ALA A 365 -50.12 17.85 45.58
C ALA A 365 -49.85 18.05 47.07
N ALA A 366 -50.05 19.29 47.57
CA ALA A 366 -50.33 19.52 48.97
C ALA A 366 -50.97 20.91 49.08
N GLU A 367 -52.26 20.96 48.80
CA GLU A 367 -53.20 21.96 49.33
C GLU A 367 -54.62 21.47 48.98
N ALA A 368 -55.25 20.77 49.91
CA ALA A 368 -56.66 20.81 50.24
C ALA A 368 -56.96 19.87 51.45
#